data_ef92d9b27c574d9cce9044aaa650f485
#
_entry.id   ef92d9b27c574d9cce9044aaa650f485
#
_cell.length_a   1.000
_cell.length_b   1.000
_cell.length_c   1.000
_cell.angle_alpha   90.00
_cell.angle_beta   90.00
_cell.angle_gamma   90.00
#
_symmetry.space_group_name_H-M   'P 1'
#
loop_
_entity.id
_entity.type
_entity.pdbx_description
1 polymer ?
#
loop_
_entity_poly.entity_id
_entity_poly.type
_entity_poly.pdbx_seq_one_letter_code
_entity_poly.pdbx_strand_id
1 'polypeptide(L)'
;MWINKLTTAASDPRAASLVLRLTVITLLLRPMGPWWIGPFVLAIAVLALVFPRVLFAPGTWFGLAFLTAFRIIEDWPLADNHIYLLAYWCLAIGLALGSRNAILVLGRSSRLLIGMAFLFAVIWKAVLSPDYLDGRFFRATYLTETRFENVTLFVGGLTREQLAESRKYLRPLREGAVRSEVPMLHDTPSLTALVYFSTWTTVLLEALCAFFFLFPFRNRSSILPHVILLVFCVATYAVATVPGFGWLLLTMGLASVNAENRALRATYVTAWLLVLAYFFVPQIGLFLDWVWFQWLKP
;
A
#
# COMPACT_ATOMS: atom_id res chain seq x y z
N MET A 1 -5.57 -10.53 32.40
CA MET A 1 -6.26 -9.23 32.66
C MET A 1 -6.61 -8.46 31.38
N TRP A 2 -5.80 -8.49 30.31
CA TRP A 2 -6.06 -7.76 29.04
C TRP A 2 -7.10 -8.42 28.13
N ILE A 3 -7.18 -9.76 28.09
CA ILE A 3 -8.16 -10.50 27.29
C ILE A 3 -9.59 -10.20 27.77
N ASN A 4 -9.81 -10.00 29.07
CA ASN A 4 -11.14 -9.67 29.62
C ASN A 4 -11.61 -8.23 29.33
N LYS A 5 -10.71 -7.30 28.95
CA LYS A 5 -11.11 -5.94 28.53
C LYS A 5 -11.72 -5.88 27.13
N LEU A 6 -11.50 -6.91 26.30
CA LEU A 6 -12.07 -7.02 24.96
C LEU A 6 -13.48 -7.61 24.97
N THR A 7 -13.94 -8.16 26.09
CA THR A 7 -15.20 -8.89 26.18
C THR A 7 -16.41 -8.05 26.65
N THR A 8 -16.20 -6.82 27.06
CA THR A 8 -17.30 -5.94 27.45
C THR A 8 -17.74 -5.05 26.31
N ALA A 9 -18.91 -5.35 25.77
CA ALA A 9 -19.73 -4.65 24.78
C ALA A 9 -19.38 -4.89 23.30
N ALA A 10 -20.17 -5.70 22.62
CA ALA A 10 -20.48 -5.72 21.18
C ALA A 10 -19.30 -5.85 20.19
N SER A 11 -18.11 -6.30 20.61
CA SER A 11 -16.92 -6.34 19.76
C SER A 11 -16.31 -7.73 19.78
N ASP A 12 -16.22 -8.35 18.60
CA ASP A 12 -15.62 -9.67 18.40
C ASP A 12 -14.09 -9.61 18.61
N PRO A 13 -13.51 -10.19 19.69
CA PRO A 13 -12.07 -10.20 19.94
C PRO A 13 -11.27 -10.85 18.82
N ARG A 14 -11.91 -11.77 18.06
CA ARG A 14 -11.30 -12.42 16.90
C ARG A 14 -11.05 -11.44 15.77
N ALA A 15 -11.91 -10.43 15.63
CA ALA A 15 -11.75 -9.39 14.62
C ALA A 15 -10.50 -8.54 14.85
N ALA A 16 -10.29 -8.09 16.09
CA ALA A 16 -9.09 -7.33 16.45
C ALA A 16 -7.83 -8.20 16.29
N SER A 17 -7.86 -9.44 16.75
CA SER A 17 -6.76 -10.38 16.58
C SER A 17 -6.36 -10.55 15.12
N LEU A 18 -7.33 -10.65 14.20
CA LEU A 18 -7.06 -10.79 12.77
C LEU A 18 -6.37 -9.55 12.21
N VAL A 19 -6.86 -8.35 12.52
CA VAL A 19 -6.24 -7.09 12.08
C VAL A 19 -4.78 -6.98 12.56
N LEU A 20 -4.54 -7.27 13.85
CA LEU A 20 -3.20 -7.24 14.42
C LEU A 20 -2.27 -8.25 13.72
N ARG A 21 -2.74 -9.49 13.51
CA ARG A 21 -1.97 -10.52 12.81
C ARG A 21 -1.67 -10.15 11.37
N LEU A 22 -2.64 -9.64 10.61
CA LEU A 22 -2.41 -9.19 9.24
C LEU A 22 -1.40 -8.04 9.18
N THR A 23 -1.43 -7.11 10.15
CA THR A 23 -0.43 -6.04 10.24
C THR A 23 0.98 -6.63 10.48
N VAL A 24 1.10 -7.58 11.41
CA VAL A 24 2.38 -8.24 11.71
C VAL A 24 2.88 -9.04 10.50
N ILE A 25 2.00 -9.76 9.80
CA ILE A 25 2.36 -10.49 8.57
C ILE A 25 2.82 -9.51 7.49
N THR A 26 2.17 -8.34 7.34
CA THR A 26 2.63 -7.30 6.41
C THR A 26 4.05 -6.83 6.73
N LEU A 27 4.38 -6.65 8.02
CA LEU A 27 5.74 -6.30 8.47
C LEU A 27 6.77 -7.39 8.15
N LEU A 28 6.39 -8.67 8.22
CA LEU A 28 7.26 -9.80 7.87
C LEU A 28 7.49 -9.92 6.35
N LEU A 29 6.44 -9.68 5.56
CA LEU A 29 6.50 -9.82 4.10
C LEU A 29 7.24 -8.67 3.42
N ARG A 30 7.32 -7.52 4.08
CA ARG A 30 8.02 -6.34 3.56
C ARG A 30 9.28 -6.08 4.39
N PRO A 31 10.48 -6.33 3.85
CA PRO A 31 11.72 -5.97 4.53
C PRO A 31 11.70 -4.48 4.89
N MET A 32 11.84 -4.22 6.18
CA MET A 32 11.83 -2.88 6.71
C MET A 32 13.24 -2.43 7.05
N GLY A 33 13.68 -1.40 6.38
CA GLY A 33 14.84 -0.66 6.79
C GLY A 33 16.18 -1.29 6.49
N PRO A 34 17.25 -0.60 6.91
CA PRO A 34 18.61 -1.08 6.81
C PRO A 34 18.80 -2.34 7.62
N TRP A 35 19.94 -3.00 7.36
CA TRP A 35 20.29 -4.25 7.99
C TRP A 35 20.27 -4.24 9.54
N TRP A 36 20.40 -3.08 10.15
CA TRP A 36 20.40 -2.91 11.60
C TRP A 36 19.01 -2.67 12.23
N ILE A 37 18.02 -2.17 11.49
CA ILE A 37 16.62 -2.02 11.96
C ILE A 37 15.79 -3.25 11.62
N GLY A 38 15.92 -3.77 10.41
CA GLY A 38 15.13 -4.89 9.90
C GLY A 38 15.07 -6.10 10.83
N PRO A 39 16.19 -6.59 11.39
CA PRO A 39 16.17 -7.72 12.31
C PRO A 39 15.32 -7.51 13.56
N PHE A 40 15.29 -6.30 14.12
CA PHE A 40 14.48 -5.99 15.29
C PHE A 40 12.98 -5.99 14.96
N VAL A 41 12.60 -5.39 13.84
CA VAL A 41 11.20 -5.43 13.37
C VAL A 41 10.76 -6.86 13.13
N LEU A 42 11.59 -7.67 12.45
CA LEU A 42 11.30 -9.09 12.19
C LEU A 42 11.19 -9.89 13.47
N ALA A 43 12.12 -9.71 14.42
CA ALA A 43 12.08 -10.41 15.70
C ALA A 43 10.81 -10.07 16.51
N ILE A 44 10.45 -8.79 16.62
CA ILE A 44 9.22 -8.37 17.30
C ILE A 44 8.00 -8.93 16.58
N ALA A 45 7.98 -8.91 15.25
CA ALA A 45 6.87 -9.43 14.46
C ALA A 45 6.69 -10.95 14.64
N VAL A 46 7.77 -11.73 14.61
CA VAL A 46 7.73 -13.18 14.89
C VAL A 46 7.24 -13.45 16.31
N LEU A 47 7.79 -12.75 17.32
CA LEU A 47 7.34 -12.89 18.71
C LEU A 47 5.86 -12.55 18.86
N ALA A 48 5.37 -11.51 18.18
CA ALA A 48 3.96 -11.13 18.22
C ALA A 48 3.04 -12.17 17.57
N LEU A 49 3.48 -12.86 16.51
CA LEU A 49 2.69 -13.96 15.92
C LEU A 49 2.62 -15.19 16.83
N VAL A 50 3.74 -15.54 17.47
CA VAL A 50 3.85 -16.74 18.31
C VAL A 50 3.18 -16.53 19.67
N PHE A 51 3.39 -15.35 20.27
CA PHE A 51 2.93 -15.05 21.62
C PHE A 51 1.80 -14.01 21.64
N PRO A 52 0.54 -14.43 21.87
CA PRO A 52 -0.59 -13.50 21.93
C PRO A 52 -0.41 -12.36 22.95
N ARG A 53 0.33 -12.60 24.03
CA ARG A 53 0.63 -11.55 25.03
C ARG A 53 1.45 -10.40 24.42
N VAL A 54 2.38 -10.71 23.53
CA VAL A 54 3.19 -9.72 22.80
C VAL A 54 2.32 -9.00 21.77
N LEU A 55 1.49 -9.73 21.02
CA LEU A 55 0.58 -9.17 20.02
C LEU A 55 -0.37 -8.12 20.60
N PHE A 56 -0.90 -8.37 21.80
CA PHE A 56 -1.85 -7.48 22.48
C PHE A 56 -1.20 -6.48 23.44
N ALA A 57 0.12 -6.45 23.56
CA ALA A 57 0.82 -5.50 24.40
C ALA A 57 0.96 -4.14 23.68
N PRO A 58 0.46 -3.02 24.24
CA PRO A 58 0.64 -1.70 23.63
C PRO A 58 2.10 -1.34 23.36
N GLY A 59 3.01 -1.73 24.28
CA GLY A 59 4.45 -1.48 24.15
C GLY A 59 5.07 -2.08 22.90
N THR A 60 4.60 -3.25 22.43
CA THR A 60 5.04 -3.86 21.18
C THR A 60 4.78 -2.94 19.98
N TRP A 61 3.61 -2.34 19.95
CA TRP A 61 3.20 -1.46 18.84
C TRP A 61 3.85 -0.09 18.90
N PHE A 62 4.11 0.45 20.09
CA PHE A 62 4.94 1.65 20.24
C PHE A 62 6.38 1.39 19.80
N GLY A 63 6.96 0.23 20.14
CA GLY A 63 8.27 -0.18 19.64
C GLY A 63 8.30 -0.31 18.13
N LEU A 64 7.30 -0.96 17.52
CA LEU A 64 7.19 -1.06 16.05
C LEU A 64 6.98 0.31 15.40
N ALA A 65 6.17 1.19 15.99
CA ALA A 65 5.99 2.56 15.51
C ALA A 65 7.31 3.34 15.51
N PHE A 66 8.08 3.23 16.59
CA PHE A 66 9.39 3.88 16.71
C PHE A 66 10.38 3.34 15.67
N LEU A 67 10.51 2.02 15.53
CA LEU A 67 11.42 1.42 14.57
C LEU A 67 11.06 1.75 13.11
N THR A 68 9.76 1.77 12.78
CA THR A 68 9.31 2.17 11.44
C THR A 68 9.49 3.66 11.20
N ALA A 69 9.32 4.51 12.22
CA ALA A 69 9.59 5.95 12.13
C ALA A 69 11.09 6.25 11.90
N PHE A 70 11.98 5.45 12.46
CA PHE A 70 13.43 5.61 12.24
C PHE A 70 13.79 5.44 10.76
N ARG A 71 13.11 4.55 10.04
CA ARG A 71 13.25 4.40 8.60
C ARG A 71 12.92 5.69 7.84
N ILE A 72 11.92 6.45 8.30
CA ILE A 72 11.55 7.73 7.69
C ILE A 72 12.70 8.73 7.79
N ILE A 73 13.36 8.79 8.95
CA ILE A 73 14.49 9.71 9.19
C ILE A 73 15.66 9.36 8.27
N GLU A 74 15.92 8.08 8.08
CA GLU A 74 17.05 7.60 7.27
C GLU A 74 16.83 7.87 5.77
N ASP A 75 15.63 7.65 5.27
CA ASP A 75 15.28 7.88 3.87
C ASP A 75 14.88 9.34 3.58
N TRP A 76 14.93 10.24 4.56
CA TRP A 76 14.56 11.64 4.37
C TRP A 76 15.42 12.31 3.29
N PRO A 77 14.82 13.11 2.37
CA PRO A 77 13.39 13.44 2.23
C PRO A 77 12.59 12.49 1.31
N LEU A 78 13.17 11.41 0.86
CA LEU A 78 12.63 10.52 -0.18
C LEU A 78 11.88 9.31 0.39
N ALA A 79 11.58 9.30 1.70
CA ALA A 79 10.86 8.19 2.31
C ALA A 79 9.47 7.97 1.67
N ASP A 80 9.18 6.74 1.35
CA ASP A 80 7.90 6.32 0.77
C ASP A 80 6.71 6.66 1.68
N ASN A 81 5.65 7.23 1.12
CA ASN A 81 4.42 7.61 1.86
C ASN A 81 3.82 6.44 2.66
N HIS A 82 4.00 5.20 2.20
CA HIS A 82 3.47 4.03 2.93
C HIS A 82 4.24 3.73 4.21
N ILE A 83 5.49 4.16 4.32
CA ILE A 83 6.29 4.00 5.56
C ILE A 83 5.73 4.92 6.63
N TYR A 84 5.41 6.16 6.28
CA TYR A 84 4.73 7.09 7.18
C TYR A 84 3.41 6.51 7.67
N LEU A 85 2.57 6.03 6.74
CA LEU A 85 1.27 5.47 7.08
C LEU A 85 1.39 4.25 7.98
N LEU A 86 2.38 3.39 7.75
CA LEU A 86 2.63 2.21 8.59
C LEU A 86 3.09 2.58 10.00
N ALA A 87 3.98 3.58 10.14
CA ALA A 87 4.40 4.07 11.45
C ALA A 87 3.22 4.64 12.25
N TYR A 88 2.40 5.48 11.61
CA TYR A 88 1.17 6.00 12.23
C TYR A 88 0.15 4.90 12.55
N TRP A 89 0.05 3.87 11.71
CA TRP A 89 -0.82 2.72 11.97
C TRP A 89 -0.36 1.92 13.19
N CYS A 90 0.92 1.63 13.32
CA CYS A 90 1.48 0.98 14.51
C CYS A 90 1.24 1.82 15.77
N LEU A 91 1.44 3.14 15.69
CA LEU A 91 1.14 4.06 16.79
C LEU A 91 -0.35 4.02 17.16
N ALA A 92 -1.25 4.05 16.18
CA ALA A 92 -2.69 3.98 16.40
C ALA A 92 -3.12 2.67 17.07
N ILE A 93 -2.51 1.54 16.69
CA ILE A 93 -2.74 0.25 17.35
C ILE A 93 -2.29 0.31 18.82
N GLY A 94 -1.08 0.82 19.09
CA GLY A 94 -0.58 0.97 20.45
C GLY A 94 -1.50 1.81 21.34
N LEU A 95 -1.95 2.95 20.84
CA LEU A 95 -2.91 3.83 21.53
C LEU A 95 -4.27 3.15 21.72
N ALA A 96 -4.78 2.45 20.70
CA ALA A 96 -6.03 1.74 20.78
C ALA A 96 -5.99 0.64 21.85
N LEU A 97 -4.94 -0.19 21.85
CA LEU A 97 -4.76 -1.25 22.85
C LEU A 97 -4.59 -0.71 24.28
N GLY A 98 -4.06 0.51 24.45
CA GLY A 98 -4.01 1.21 25.73
C GLY A 98 -5.35 1.77 26.21
N SER A 99 -6.34 1.90 25.32
CA SER A 99 -7.65 2.50 25.62
C SER A 99 -8.63 1.51 26.27
N ARG A 100 -9.72 2.05 26.85
CA ARG A 100 -10.81 1.22 27.41
C ARG A 100 -11.61 0.50 26.31
N ASN A 101 -11.75 1.12 25.14
CA ASN A 101 -12.53 0.63 24.01
C ASN A 101 -11.64 0.42 22.78
N ALA A 102 -10.68 -0.51 22.87
CA ALA A 102 -9.65 -0.73 21.87
C ALA A 102 -10.18 -0.86 20.43
N ILE A 103 -11.24 -1.63 20.22
CA ILE A 103 -11.79 -1.89 18.89
C ILE A 103 -12.43 -0.63 18.29
N LEU A 104 -13.18 0.13 19.09
CA LEU A 104 -13.79 1.38 18.64
C LEU A 104 -12.71 2.42 18.28
N VAL A 105 -11.69 2.55 19.13
CA VAL A 105 -10.57 3.48 18.88
C VAL A 105 -9.81 3.05 17.63
N LEU A 106 -9.50 1.77 17.48
CA LEU A 106 -8.80 1.24 16.31
C LEU A 106 -9.58 1.50 15.01
N GLY A 107 -10.89 1.21 15.00
CA GLY A 107 -11.73 1.45 13.83
C GLY A 107 -11.84 2.95 13.46
N ARG A 108 -11.94 3.84 14.46
CA ARG A 108 -11.95 5.30 14.22
C ARG A 108 -10.59 5.80 13.72
N SER A 109 -9.50 5.36 14.33
CA SER A 109 -8.14 5.71 13.90
C SER A 109 -7.86 5.23 12.50
N SER A 110 -8.28 4.01 12.16
CA SER A 110 -8.17 3.47 10.81
C SER A 110 -8.89 4.35 9.78
N ARG A 111 -10.15 4.71 10.05
CA ARG A 111 -10.90 5.60 9.15
C ARG A 111 -10.20 6.95 8.96
N LEU A 112 -9.75 7.56 10.05
CA LEU A 112 -9.04 8.83 10.02
C LEU A 112 -7.74 8.73 9.22
N LEU A 113 -6.93 7.71 9.47
CA LEU A 113 -5.65 7.53 8.77
C LEU A 113 -5.84 7.27 7.27
N ILE A 114 -6.81 6.42 6.87
CA ILE A 114 -7.13 6.22 5.45
C ILE A 114 -7.56 7.56 4.82
N GLY A 115 -8.52 8.23 5.43
CA GLY A 115 -9.05 9.48 4.90
C GLY A 115 -7.99 10.58 4.79
N MET A 116 -7.14 10.74 5.81
CA MET A 116 -6.05 11.74 5.80
C MET A 116 -4.96 11.38 4.79
N ALA A 117 -4.58 10.10 4.66
CA ALA A 117 -3.61 9.67 3.67
C ALA A 117 -4.05 10.05 2.24
N PHE A 118 -5.31 9.77 1.92
CA PHE A 118 -5.84 10.12 0.61
C PHE A 118 -6.07 11.63 0.44
N LEU A 119 -6.50 12.34 1.49
CA LEU A 119 -6.63 13.80 1.44
C LEU A 119 -5.29 14.47 1.12
N PHE A 120 -4.22 14.09 1.83
CA PHE A 120 -2.89 14.62 1.55
C PHE A 120 -2.37 14.22 0.17
N ALA A 121 -2.68 13.00 -0.30
CA ALA A 121 -2.32 12.58 -1.65
C ALA A 121 -3.00 13.45 -2.72
N VAL A 122 -4.29 13.78 -2.54
CA VAL A 122 -5.02 14.69 -3.46
C VAL A 122 -4.47 16.10 -3.39
N ILE A 123 -4.24 16.66 -2.19
CA ILE A 123 -3.68 18.00 -2.02
C ILE A 123 -2.31 18.07 -2.69
N TRP A 124 -1.45 17.08 -2.47
CA TRP A 124 -0.13 17.01 -3.10
C TRP A 124 -0.24 17.07 -4.62
N LYS A 125 -1.08 16.21 -5.21
CA LYS A 125 -1.25 16.11 -6.66
C LYS A 125 -1.92 17.33 -7.29
N ALA A 126 -2.91 17.91 -6.60
CA ALA A 126 -3.70 19.00 -7.17
C ALA A 126 -3.05 20.39 -6.96
N VAL A 127 -2.26 20.57 -5.88
CA VAL A 127 -1.76 21.88 -5.49
C VAL A 127 -0.23 21.96 -5.56
N LEU A 128 0.47 20.91 -5.14
CA LEU A 128 1.92 20.96 -4.95
C LEU A 128 2.71 20.32 -6.10
N SER A 129 2.05 19.56 -6.96
CA SER A 129 2.68 18.85 -8.08
C SER A 129 1.99 19.20 -9.41
N PRO A 130 2.30 20.31 -10.04
CA PRO A 130 1.69 20.71 -11.32
C PRO A 130 1.87 19.66 -12.42
N ASP A 131 2.97 18.92 -12.37
CA ASP A 131 3.33 17.85 -13.32
C ASP A 131 2.39 16.63 -13.24
N TYR A 132 1.60 16.52 -12.17
CA TYR A 132 0.68 15.43 -12.01
C TYR A 132 -0.58 15.63 -12.85
N LEU A 133 -1.21 16.79 -12.75
CA LEU A 133 -2.49 17.07 -13.41
C LEU A 133 -2.37 17.21 -14.94
N ASP A 134 -1.21 17.63 -15.44
CA ASP A 134 -0.96 17.70 -16.88
C ASP A 134 -0.52 16.37 -17.50
N GLY A 135 -0.42 15.32 -16.68
CA GLY A 135 -0.12 13.95 -17.10
C GLY A 135 1.37 13.64 -17.24
N ARG A 136 2.29 14.61 -17.05
CA ARG A 136 3.74 14.35 -17.16
C ARG A 136 4.22 13.26 -16.23
N PHE A 137 3.68 13.20 -15.00
CA PHE A 137 4.00 12.14 -14.05
C PHE A 137 3.71 10.74 -14.61
N PHE A 138 2.49 10.49 -15.08
CA PHE A 138 2.15 9.18 -15.63
C PHE A 138 2.86 8.89 -16.94
N ARG A 139 3.07 9.91 -17.79
CA ARG A 139 3.84 9.73 -19.02
C ARG A 139 5.27 9.27 -18.71
N ALA A 140 5.97 9.93 -17.80
CA ALA A 140 7.28 9.49 -17.36
C ALA A 140 7.25 8.09 -16.76
N THR A 141 6.29 7.80 -15.89
CA THR A 141 6.14 6.51 -15.23
C THR A 141 5.92 5.37 -16.24
N TYR A 142 5.03 5.53 -17.22
CA TYR A 142 4.79 4.52 -18.25
C TYR A 142 6.03 4.26 -19.13
N LEU A 143 6.80 5.29 -19.41
CA LEU A 143 7.99 5.15 -20.24
C LEU A 143 9.21 4.59 -19.48
N THR A 144 9.32 4.84 -18.16
CA THR A 144 10.53 4.47 -17.39
C THR A 144 10.40 3.21 -16.56
N GLU A 145 9.24 2.99 -15.94
CA GLU A 145 9.05 1.92 -14.97
C GLU A 145 8.73 0.59 -15.63
N THR A 146 9.50 -0.45 -15.32
CA THR A 146 9.34 -1.79 -15.91
C THR A 146 8.02 -2.45 -15.56
N ARG A 147 7.46 -2.17 -14.37
CA ARG A 147 6.16 -2.72 -13.92
C ARG A 147 4.98 -2.29 -14.79
N PHE A 148 5.09 -1.19 -15.54
CA PHE A 148 4.06 -0.71 -16.46
C PHE A 148 4.28 -1.12 -17.91
N GLU A 149 5.34 -1.89 -18.21
CA GLU A 149 5.73 -2.25 -19.56
C GLU A 149 4.57 -2.86 -20.35
N ASN A 150 3.91 -3.87 -19.79
CA ASN A 150 2.81 -4.54 -20.47
C ASN A 150 1.65 -3.58 -20.78
N VAL A 151 1.28 -2.72 -19.84
CA VAL A 151 0.22 -1.73 -20.03
C VAL A 151 0.62 -0.72 -21.11
N THR A 152 1.87 -0.28 -21.10
CA THR A 152 2.41 0.65 -22.10
C THR A 152 2.42 0.06 -23.50
N LEU A 153 2.79 -1.22 -23.64
CA LEU A 153 2.80 -1.91 -24.92
C LEU A 153 1.38 -2.21 -25.42
N PHE A 154 0.53 -2.85 -24.60
CA PHE A 154 -0.78 -3.33 -25.05
C PHE A 154 -1.84 -2.23 -25.12
N VAL A 155 -1.87 -1.31 -24.16
CA VAL A 155 -2.87 -0.23 -24.08
C VAL A 155 -2.31 1.06 -24.65
N GLY A 156 -1.07 1.40 -24.31
CA GLY A 156 -0.40 2.59 -24.81
C GLY A 156 -0.01 2.50 -26.29
N GLY A 157 0.04 1.29 -26.86
CA GLY A 157 0.26 1.09 -28.30
C GLY A 157 1.70 1.39 -28.77
N LEU A 158 2.69 1.39 -27.86
CA LEU A 158 4.10 1.47 -28.22
C LEU A 158 4.65 0.08 -28.58
N THR A 159 5.65 0.05 -29.49
CA THR A 159 6.44 -1.17 -29.70
C THR A 159 7.53 -1.28 -28.62
N ARG A 160 8.11 -2.48 -28.50
CA ARG A 160 9.23 -2.70 -27.55
C ARG A 160 10.44 -1.85 -27.89
N GLU A 161 10.72 -1.67 -29.17
CA GLU A 161 11.82 -0.86 -29.69
C GLU A 161 11.63 0.62 -29.33
N GLN A 162 10.42 1.16 -29.59
CA GLN A 162 10.05 2.54 -29.23
C GLN A 162 10.15 2.80 -27.72
N LEU A 163 9.69 1.84 -26.91
CA LEU A 163 9.79 1.94 -25.45
C LEU A 163 11.25 1.89 -24.98
N ALA A 164 12.07 0.99 -25.55
CA ALA A 164 13.49 0.88 -25.22
C ALA A 164 14.24 2.16 -25.59
N GLU A 165 13.96 2.74 -26.73
CA GLU A 165 14.54 4.01 -27.20
C GLU A 165 14.14 5.16 -26.26
N SER A 166 12.85 5.31 -25.93
CA SER A 166 12.37 6.31 -24.97
C SER A 166 13.05 6.18 -23.61
N ARG A 167 13.20 4.94 -23.11
CA ARG A 167 13.92 4.65 -21.86
C ARG A 167 15.40 5.05 -21.91
N LYS A 168 16.07 4.86 -23.05
CA LYS A 168 17.47 5.30 -23.23
C LYS A 168 17.60 6.80 -23.00
N TYR A 169 16.68 7.60 -23.49
CA TYR A 169 16.69 9.05 -23.33
C TYR A 169 16.27 9.51 -21.92
N LEU A 170 15.47 8.76 -21.20
CA LEU A 170 15.00 9.12 -19.86
C LEU A 170 15.93 8.65 -18.74
N ARG A 171 16.96 7.85 -19.04
CA ARG A 171 17.95 7.45 -18.04
C ARG A 171 18.76 8.67 -17.54
N PRO A 172 19.02 8.75 -16.23
CA PRO A 172 19.90 9.76 -15.68
C PRO A 172 21.26 9.73 -16.38
N LEU A 173 21.78 10.89 -16.69
CA LEU A 173 23.13 11.03 -17.21
C LEU A 173 24.13 10.80 -16.08
N ARG A 174 25.30 10.26 -16.44
CA ARG A 174 26.43 10.24 -15.51
C ARG A 174 26.85 11.67 -15.19
N GLU A 175 27.40 11.87 -14.00
CA GLU A 175 27.92 13.17 -13.59
C GLU A 175 28.90 13.73 -14.61
N GLY A 176 28.71 14.97 -15.04
CA GLY A 176 29.52 15.63 -16.07
C GLY A 176 29.22 15.25 -17.53
N ALA A 177 28.30 14.34 -17.79
CA ALA A 177 27.91 13.97 -19.14
C ALA A 177 26.88 14.96 -19.71
N VAL A 178 27.07 15.37 -20.98
CA VAL A 178 26.15 16.24 -21.72
C VAL A 178 25.51 15.41 -22.83
N ARG A 179 24.20 15.52 -23.02
CA ARG A 179 23.53 14.96 -24.19
C ARG A 179 23.77 15.84 -25.41
N SER A 180 24.31 15.25 -26.45
CA SER A 180 24.47 15.90 -27.75
C SER A 180 23.23 15.76 -28.64
N GLU A 181 22.36 14.77 -28.36
CA GLU A 181 21.18 14.47 -29.16
C GLU A 181 19.90 14.99 -28.50
N VAL A 182 18.98 15.50 -29.29
CA VAL A 182 17.64 15.88 -28.84
C VAL A 182 16.88 14.59 -28.46
N PRO A 183 16.33 14.48 -27.24
CA PRO A 183 15.59 13.29 -26.84
C PRO A 183 14.38 13.06 -27.74
N MET A 184 14.32 11.92 -28.38
CA MET A 184 13.13 11.50 -29.12
C MET A 184 12.30 10.60 -28.21
N LEU A 185 11.22 11.12 -27.67
CA LEU A 185 10.25 10.34 -26.89
C LEU A 185 9.11 9.92 -27.82
N HIS A 186 8.90 8.62 -27.94
CA HIS A 186 7.78 8.10 -28.69
C HIS A 186 6.47 8.31 -27.93
N ASP A 187 5.48 8.80 -28.63
CA ASP A 187 4.13 9.02 -28.13
C ASP A 187 3.09 8.51 -29.12
N THR A 188 1.95 8.07 -28.59
CA THR A 188 0.80 7.63 -29.37
C THR A 188 -0.46 8.27 -28.82
N PRO A 189 -1.52 8.42 -29.62
CA PRO A 189 -2.80 8.89 -29.10
C PRO A 189 -3.34 7.98 -27.97
N SER A 190 -3.10 6.68 -28.07
CA SER A 190 -3.49 5.70 -27.03
C SER A 190 -2.72 5.89 -25.73
N LEU A 191 -1.40 6.15 -25.80
CA LEU A 191 -0.59 6.45 -24.62
C LEU A 191 -1.04 7.76 -23.97
N THR A 192 -1.28 8.79 -24.77
CA THR A 192 -1.80 10.07 -24.27
C THR A 192 -3.16 9.89 -23.59
N ALA A 193 -4.09 9.16 -24.16
CA ALA A 193 -5.38 8.83 -23.56
C ALA A 193 -5.22 8.04 -22.25
N LEU A 194 -4.34 7.04 -22.23
CA LEU A 194 -4.02 6.24 -21.04
C LEU A 194 -3.45 7.11 -19.91
N VAL A 195 -2.55 8.04 -20.23
CA VAL A 195 -1.95 8.98 -19.28
C VAL A 195 -3.01 9.83 -18.60
N TYR A 196 -3.87 10.50 -19.37
CA TYR A 196 -4.92 11.35 -18.79
C TYR A 196 -5.97 10.54 -18.05
N PHE A 197 -6.38 9.38 -18.55
CA PHE A 197 -7.28 8.47 -17.87
C PHE A 197 -6.73 8.07 -16.50
N SER A 198 -5.47 7.67 -16.43
CA SER A 198 -4.82 7.26 -15.18
C SER A 198 -4.68 8.42 -14.20
N THR A 199 -4.31 9.61 -14.71
CA THR A 199 -4.20 10.83 -13.90
C THR A 199 -5.51 11.14 -13.18
N TRP A 200 -6.57 11.31 -13.96
CA TRP A 200 -7.85 11.76 -13.42
C TRP A 200 -8.58 10.67 -12.64
N THR A 201 -8.49 9.41 -13.04
CA THR A 201 -9.05 8.29 -12.29
C THR A 201 -8.39 8.17 -10.91
N THR A 202 -7.07 8.32 -10.83
CA THR A 202 -6.36 8.26 -9.56
C THR A 202 -6.78 9.40 -8.63
N VAL A 203 -6.78 10.64 -9.12
CA VAL A 203 -7.20 11.81 -8.32
C VAL A 203 -8.64 11.65 -7.85
N LEU A 204 -9.55 11.22 -8.74
CA LEU A 204 -10.96 11.03 -8.40
C LEU A 204 -11.15 9.94 -7.33
N LEU A 205 -10.54 8.76 -7.51
CA LEU A 205 -10.66 7.67 -6.55
C LEU A 205 -10.08 8.04 -5.19
N GLU A 206 -8.93 8.73 -5.15
CA GLU A 206 -8.33 9.21 -3.91
C GLU A 206 -9.21 10.27 -3.24
N ALA A 207 -9.77 11.22 -4.01
CA ALA A 207 -10.68 12.21 -3.47
C ALA A 207 -11.96 11.59 -2.88
N LEU A 208 -12.52 10.58 -3.57
CA LEU A 208 -13.67 9.82 -3.07
C LEU A 208 -13.30 9.04 -1.80
N CYS A 209 -12.15 8.38 -1.74
CA CYS A 209 -11.67 7.72 -0.52
C CYS A 209 -11.54 8.73 0.63
N ALA A 210 -10.86 9.86 0.41
CA ALA A 210 -10.72 10.91 1.42
C ALA A 210 -12.08 11.38 1.92
N PHE A 211 -12.98 11.73 1.00
CA PHE A 211 -14.32 12.21 1.34
C PHE A 211 -15.11 11.20 2.17
N PHE A 212 -15.24 9.97 1.70
CA PHE A 212 -16.07 8.96 2.34
C PHE A 212 -15.50 8.41 3.67
N PHE A 213 -14.18 8.49 3.87
CA PHE A 213 -13.58 8.08 5.14
C PHE A 213 -13.54 9.22 6.18
N LEU A 214 -13.40 10.48 5.78
CA LEU A 214 -13.34 11.62 6.71
C LEU A 214 -14.71 12.13 7.11
N PHE A 215 -15.67 12.21 6.17
CA PHE A 215 -16.99 12.73 6.48
C PHE A 215 -17.87 11.65 7.10
N PRO A 216 -18.43 11.90 8.28
CA PRO A 216 -19.34 10.96 8.92
C PRO A 216 -20.70 10.98 8.22
N PHE A 217 -20.99 9.95 7.45
CA PHE A 217 -22.35 9.76 6.96
C PHE A 217 -23.28 9.41 8.12
N ARG A 218 -24.51 9.92 8.07
CA ARG A 218 -25.56 9.70 9.08
C ARG A 218 -25.84 8.21 9.32
N ASN A 219 -25.60 7.36 8.34
CA ASN A 219 -25.66 5.91 8.46
C ASN A 219 -24.26 5.31 8.64
N ARG A 220 -23.93 4.95 9.88
CA ARG A 220 -22.67 4.29 10.24
C ARG A 220 -22.46 2.90 9.57
N SER A 221 -23.53 2.32 9.03
CA SER A 221 -23.51 1.04 8.31
C SER A 221 -23.26 1.20 6.81
N SER A 222 -22.89 2.39 6.34
CA SER A 222 -22.65 2.62 4.92
C SER A 222 -21.50 1.74 4.42
N ILE A 223 -21.78 0.89 3.44
CA ILE A 223 -20.80 0.06 2.73
C ILE A 223 -19.95 0.88 1.75
N LEU A 224 -20.42 2.06 1.37
CA LEU A 224 -19.88 2.88 0.30
C LEU A 224 -18.38 3.24 0.47
N PRO A 225 -17.90 3.68 1.65
CA PRO A 225 -16.46 3.92 1.86
C PRO A 225 -15.62 2.70 1.54
N HIS A 226 -16.10 1.53 1.95
CA HIS A 226 -15.41 0.26 1.76
C HIS A 226 -15.39 -0.18 0.30
N VAL A 227 -16.50 -0.01 -0.43
CA VAL A 227 -16.56 -0.29 -1.87
C VAL A 227 -15.57 0.58 -2.62
N ILE A 228 -15.51 1.88 -2.33
CA ILE A 228 -14.60 2.81 -2.99
C ILE A 228 -13.13 2.44 -2.69
N LEU A 229 -12.79 2.10 -1.44
CA LEU A 229 -11.45 1.65 -1.09
C LEU A 229 -11.05 0.36 -1.79
N LEU A 230 -11.97 -0.61 -1.88
CA LEU A 230 -11.73 -1.86 -2.60
C LEU A 230 -11.57 -1.62 -4.10
N VAL A 231 -12.39 -0.75 -4.69
CA VAL A 231 -12.25 -0.34 -6.11
C VAL A 231 -10.91 0.35 -6.34
N PHE A 232 -10.49 1.25 -5.44
CA PHE A 232 -9.16 1.86 -5.51
C PHE A 232 -8.05 0.81 -5.47
N CYS A 233 -8.13 -0.16 -4.55
CA CYS A 233 -7.14 -1.24 -4.48
C CYS A 233 -7.12 -2.06 -5.77
N VAL A 234 -8.27 -2.47 -6.31
CA VAL A 234 -8.35 -3.24 -7.55
C VAL A 234 -7.79 -2.44 -8.72
N ALA A 235 -8.20 -1.18 -8.90
CA ALA A 235 -7.74 -0.32 -9.98
C ALA A 235 -6.20 -0.11 -9.92
N THR A 236 -5.67 0.14 -8.72
CA THR A 236 -4.23 0.32 -8.51
C THR A 236 -3.46 -0.97 -8.84
N TYR A 237 -3.93 -2.12 -8.36
CA TYR A 237 -3.23 -3.39 -8.55
C TYR A 237 -3.37 -3.96 -9.97
N ALA A 238 -4.42 -3.57 -10.71
CA ALA A 238 -4.55 -3.92 -12.13
C ALA A 238 -3.46 -3.25 -12.99
N VAL A 239 -2.97 -2.09 -12.56
CA VAL A 239 -2.02 -1.27 -13.33
C VAL A 239 -0.64 -1.26 -12.71
N ALA A 240 -0.55 -1.13 -11.38
CA ALA A 240 0.71 -0.98 -10.66
C ALA A 240 0.70 -1.78 -9.35
N THR A 241 1.70 -2.64 -9.17
CA THR A 241 1.87 -3.36 -7.92
C THR A 241 2.62 -2.53 -6.89
N VAL A 242 1.92 -2.15 -5.81
CA VAL A 242 2.52 -1.53 -4.61
C VAL A 242 2.13 -2.36 -3.37
N PRO A 243 2.66 -3.59 -3.21
CA PRO A 243 2.14 -4.59 -2.26
C PRO A 243 2.00 -4.07 -0.84
N GLY A 244 3.01 -3.45 -0.30
CA GLY A 244 3.01 -2.95 1.08
C GLY A 244 1.91 -1.94 1.37
N PHE A 245 1.59 -1.07 0.42
CA PHE A 245 0.52 -0.08 0.56
C PHE A 245 -0.86 -0.74 0.52
N GLY A 246 -1.10 -1.65 -0.43
CA GLY A 246 -2.38 -2.35 -0.53
C GLY A 246 -2.68 -3.22 0.69
N TRP A 247 -1.73 -4.00 1.18
CA TRP A 247 -1.92 -4.77 2.41
C TRP A 247 -2.25 -3.89 3.60
N LEU A 248 -1.58 -2.74 3.73
CA LEU A 248 -1.84 -1.80 4.79
C LEU A 248 -3.24 -1.20 4.70
N LEU A 249 -3.64 -0.70 3.52
CA LEU A 249 -4.99 -0.16 3.29
C LEU A 249 -6.08 -1.19 3.54
N LEU A 250 -5.90 -2.43 3.05
CA LEU A 250 -6.87 -3.51 3.26
C LEU A 250 -6.98 -3.91 4.73
N THR A 251 -5.87 -3.94 5.47
CA THR A 251 -5.86 -4.21 6.92
C THR A 251 -6.54 -3.09 7.70
N MET A 252 -6.27 -1.83 7.35
CA MET A 252 -6.93 -0.67 7.95
C MET A 252 -8.41 -0.64 7.57
N GLY A 253 -8.75 -0.91 6.32
CA GLY A 253 -10.14 -1.05 5.86
C GLY A 253 -10.90 -2.09 6.69
N LEU A 254 -10.32 -3.27 6.87
CA LEU A 254 -10.86 -4.34 7.72
C LEU A 254 -11.10 -3.88 9.17
N ALA A 255 -10.19 -3.12 9.75
CA ALA A 255 -10.30 -2.60 11.11
C ALA A 255 -11.47 -1.62 11.27
N SER A 256 -11.89 -0.96 10.20
CA SER A 256 -12.99 0.00 10.20
C SER A 256 -14.37 -0.63 9.92
N VAL A 257 -14.42 -1.93 9.54
CA VAL A 257 -15.67 -2.67 9.29
C VAL A 257 -16.35 -3.07 10.59
N ASN A 258 -17.67 -2.85 10.68
CA ASN A 258 -18.45 -3.34 11.80
C ASN A 258 -18.34 -4.87 11.97
N ALA A 259 -18.21 -5.35 13.21
CA ALA A 259 -18.03 -6.75 13.52
C ALA A 259 -19.15 -7.66 12.97
N GLU A 260 -20.37 -7.14 12.85
CA GLU A 260 -21.55 -7.84 12.36
C GLU A 260 -21.51 -8.09 10.84
N ASN A 261 -20.77 -7.25 10.08
CA ASN A 261 -20.70 -7.40 8.62
C ASN A 261 -19.63 -8.42 8.21
N ARG A 262 -19.96 -9.70 8.40
CA ARG A 262 -19.06 -10.83 8.09
C ARG A 262 -18.68 -10.89 6.61
N ALA A 263 -19.62 -10.60 5.71
CA ALA A 263 -19.38 -10.65 4.26
C ALA A 263 -18.31 -9.62 3.85
N LEU A 264 -18.45 -8.37 4.28
CA LEU A 264 -17.48 -7.32 3.97
C LEU A 264 -16.11 -7.61 4.58
N ARG A 265 -16.06 -8.17 5.78
CA ARG A 265 -14.81 -8.60 6.41
C ARG A 265 -14.12 -9.73 5.62
N ALA A 266 -14.89 -10.72 5.15
CA ALA A 266 -14.38 -11.76 4.29
C ALA A 266 -13.83 -11.18 2.97
N THR A 267 -14.52 -10.20 2.37
CA THR A 267 -14.06 -9.51 1.16
C THR A 267 -12.69 -8.86 1.38
N TYR A 268 -12.47 -8.16 2.50
CA TYR A 268 -11.16 -7.56 2.80
C TYR A 268 -10.05 -8.60 2.96
N VAL A 269 -10.34 -9.70 3.66
CA VAL A 269 -9.37 -10.81 3.83
C VAL A 269 -9.06 -11.46 2.49
N THR A 270 -10.08 -11.72 1.67
CA THR A 270 -9.90 -12.27 0.32
C THR A 270 -9.07 -11.31 -0.56
N ALA A 271 -9.39 -10.02 -0.55
CA ALA A 271 -8.61 -9.02 -1.29
C ALA A 271 -7.14 -8.98 -0.82
N TRP A 272 -6.90 -9.06 0.48
CA TRP A 272 -5.56 -9.12 1.06
C TRP A 272 -4.78 -10.35 0.58
N LEU A 273 -5.44 -11.52 0.57
CA LEU A 273 -4.86 -12.78 0.06
C LEU A 273 -4.63 -12.75 -1.45
N LEU A 274 -5.52 -12.12 -2.22
CA LEU A 274 -5.33 -11.96 -3.67
C LEU A 274 -4.12 -11.07 -3.99
N VAL A 275 -3.92 -9.97 -3.24
CA VAL A 275 -2.72 -9.14 -3.37
C VAL A 275 -1.47 -9.94 -3.03
N LEU A 276 -1.53 -10.80 -1.98
CA LEU A 276 -0.44 -11.70 -1.62
C LEU A 276 -0.13 -12.68 -2.76
N ALA A 277 -1.16 -13.36 -3.28
CA ALA A 277 -1.01 -14.31 -4.38
C ALA A 277 -0.44 -13.63 -5.64
N TYR A 278 -0.96 -12.47 -6.00
CA TYR A 278 -0.48 -11.71 -7.15
C TYR A 278 1.00 -11.32 -7.03
N PHE A 279 1.47 -11.04 -5.83
CA PHE A 279 2.88 -10.71 -5.57
C PHE A 279 3.80 -11.94 -5.64
N PHE A 280 3.35 -13.10 -5.12
CA PHE A 280 4.21 -14.28 -5.00
C PHE A 280 4.16 -15.22 -6.21
N VAL A 281 3.05 -15.28 -6.94
CA VAL A 281 2.91 -16.19 -8.10
C VAL A 281 4.02 -16.03 -9.14
N PRO A 282 4.41 -14.81 -9.56
CA PRO A 282 5.51 -14.65 -10.51
C PRO A 282 6.85 -15.13 -9.96
N GLN A 283 7.08 -14.93 -8.65
CA GLN A 283 8.33 -15.36 -7.99
C GLN A 283 8.41 -16.88 -7.84
N ILE A 284 7.28 -17.52 -7.58
CA ILE A 284 7.19 -18.99 -7.57
C ILE A 284 7.47 -19.54 -8.96
N GLY A 285 6.94 -18.92 -10.01
CA GLY A 285 7.23 -19.30 -11.40
C GLY A 285 8.73 -19.22 -11.71
N LEU A 286 9.37 -18.09 -11.38
CA LEU A 286 10.82 -17.93 -11.56
C LEU A 286 11.64 -18.93 -10.76
N PHE A 287 11.22 -19.24 -9.53
CA PHE A 287 11.88 -20.26 -8.71
C PHE A 287 11.73 -21.66 -9.30
N LEU A 288 10.54 -22.02 -9.79
CA LEU A 288 10.30 -23.31 -10.43
C LEU A 288 11.09 -23.44 -11.74
N ASP A 289 11.17 -22.38 -12.56
CA ASP A 289 12.00 -22.34 -13.75
C ASP A 289 13.48 -22.51 -13.40
N TRP A 290 13.95 -21.83 -12.35
CA TRP A 290 15.33 -21.99 -11.88
C TRP A 290 15.62 -23.41 -11.40
N VAL A 291 14.72 -24.04 -10.62
CA VAL A 291 14.85 -25.46 -10.18
C VAL A 291 14.86 -26.39 -11.40
N TRP A 292 13.96 -26.15 -12.36
CA TRP A 292 13.91 -26.93 -13.59
C TRP A 292 15.23 -26.86 -14.36
N PHE A 293 15.79 -25.67 -14.56
CA PHE A 293 17.06 -25.47 -15.26
C PHE A 293 18.27 -26.06 -14.54
N GLN A 294 18.26 -26.01 -13.20
CA GLN A 294 19.41 -26.48 -12.40
C GLN A 294 19.42 -28.01 -12.18
N TRP A 295 18.25 -28.62 -12.04
CA TRP A 295 18.13 -29.99 -11.50
C TRP A 295 17.42 -30.99 -12.42
N LEU A 296 16.62 -30.53 -13.37
CA LEU A 296 15.75 -31.38 -14.18
C LEU A 296 16.05 -31.29 -15.69
N LYS A 297 16.96 -30.45 -16.12
CA LYS A 297 17.41 -30.40 -17.50
C LYS A 297 18.47 -31.50 -17.67
N PRO A 298 18.25 -32.53 -18.54
CA PRO A 298 19.22 -33.62 -18.81
C PRO A 298 20.51 -33.11 -19.41
#